data_a0ca879120642436468156dcd11b7f28
#
_entry.id   a0ca879120642436468156dcd11b7f28
#
_cell.length_a   1.000
_cell.length_b   1.000
_cell.length_c   1.000
_cell.angle_alpha   90.00
_cell.angle_beta   90.00
_cell.angle_gamma   90.00
#
_symmetry.space_group_name_H-M   'P 1'
#
loop_
_entity.id
_entity.type
_entity.pdbx_description
1 polymer ?
#
loop_
_entity_poly.entity_id
_entity_poly.type
_entity_poly.pdbx_seq_one_letter_code
_entity_poly.pdbx_strand_id
1 'polypeptide(L)'
;MKKALLAAAVTAASASAFAANCGFSEGRVNIVGNEFPAIQTVGAAAVACANGSATVETNLTKDHQKINLAGMQGNPAEYTSAIVANSSIVALMNEDVIRPLDDLIAAYGQDIPKKQLVTVDGKVMAVAFMANAQHLVYRQDILEQAGLQPPTTYEEMLSGAEKIRSMGILEHPLGGAFKAGWNLAQEFTNMYIGHEGEFYKPGTAQVSINNAKGVATLEMLKALSGYMNPDYLTHDSNLTSDEWTAGNVAMMNMWGSRTGNLMKPESSEPVVHTNTKVGGPMTVAGGSEPASTLWWDGWTVAKNISDEDAKATFLALKAGSSSGILNDETMGQAVWMIDGYKPAPVNEGVFAAIAAGTTPYPMLPYHGLLHTALGDNIADFLTGKESAEQTLSDIEAAYTAAAKEKG
;
A
#
# COMPACT_ATOMS: atom_id res chain seq x y z
N MET A 1 40.55 45.10 -9.94
CA MET A 1 39.32 44.87 -9.11
C MET A 1 39.26 43.39 -8.79
N LYS A 2 39.67 43.01 -7.57
CA LYS A 2 39.67 41.61 -7.10
C LYS A 2 38.29 41.29 -6.56
N LYS A 3 37.60 40.30 -7.16
CA LYS A 3 36.35 39.74 -6.61
C LYS A 3 36.73 38.70 -5.54
N ALA A 4 36.37 39.00 -4.30
CA ALA A 4 36.46 38.03 -3.20
C ALA A 4 35.25 37.10 -3.30
N LEU A 5 35.52 35.79 -3.45
CA LEU A 5 34.52 34.73 -3.24
C LEU A 5 34.38 34.52 -1.73
N LEU A 6 33.20 34.80 -1.19
CA LEU A 6 32.78 34.35 0.13
C LEU A 6 32.37 32.89 0.01
N ALA A 7 33.14 31.98 0.56
CA ALA A 7 32.73 30.59 0.78
C ALA A 7 31.94 30.56 2.08
N ALA A 8 30.62 30.31 1.96
CA ALA A 8 29.76 30.01 3.11
C ALA A 8 30.06 28.57 3.55
N ALA A 9 30.73 28.42 4.68
CA ALA A 9 30.88 27.14 5.33
C ALA A 9 29.52 26.76 5.96
N VAL A 10 28.82 25.80 5.36
CA VAL A 10 27.69 25.13 6.01
C VAL A 10 28.28 24.21 7.08
N THR A 11 28.23 24.64 8.33
CA THR A 11 28.48 23.79 9.49
C THR A 11 27.34 22.80 9.60
N ALA A 12 27.55 21.58 9.11
CA ALA A 12 26.69 20.44 9.45
C ALA A 12 26.81 20.23 10.96
N ALA A 13 25.79 20.60 11.71
CA ALA A 13 25.62 20.21 13.08
C ALA A 13 25.43 18.69 13.08
N SER A 14 26.48 17.95 13.40
CA SER A 14 26.41 16.53 13.73
C SER A 14 25.62 16.42 15.03
N ALA A 15 24.31 16.22 14.92
CA ALA A 15 23.52 15.67 16.01
C ALA A 15 24.12 14.29 16.27
N SER A 16 24.83 14.14 17.39
CA SER A 16 25.22 12.84 17.92
C SER A 16 23.90 12.13 18.28
N ALA A 17 23.31 11.43 17.31
CA ALA A 17 22.25 10.50 17.58
C ALA A 17 22.86 9.44 18.50
N PHE A 18 22.48 9.45 19.77
CA PHE A 18 22.76 8.32 20.64
C PHE A 18 22.14 7.10 19.99
N ALA A 19 22.96 6.15 19.52
CA ALA A 19 22.49 4.89 18.98
C ALA A 19 21.53 4.29 20.01
N ALA A 20 20.30 4.00 19.61
CA ALA A 20 19.31 3.39 20.49
C ALA A 20 19.85 2.02 20.92
N ASN A 21 19.83 1.70 22.20
CA ASN A 21 20.22 0.36 22.65
C ASN A 21 19.07 -0.61 22.33
N CYS A 22 19.11 -1.21 21.15
CA CYS A 22 18.09 -2.16 20.69
C CYS A 22 18.38 -3.60 21.13
N GLY A 23 19.42 -3.84 21.97
CA GLY A 23 19.71 -5.15 22.54
C GLY A 23 20.61 -6.04 21.68
N PHE A 24 21.30 -5.49 20.68
CA PHE A 24 22.34 -6.16 19.90
C PHE A 24 23.49 -5.21 19.59
N SER A 25 24.68 -5.75 19.32
CA SER A 25 25.89 -4.99 19.00
C SER A 25 26.73 -5.60 17.87
N GLU A 26 26.22 -6.64 17.26
CA GLU A 26 26.81 -7.39 16.16
C GLU A 26 25.72 -7.91 15.23
N GLY A 27 26.09 -8.39 14.05
CA GLY A 27 25.16 -8.88 13.03
C GLY A 27 24.88 -7.86 11.93
N ARG A 28 24.43 -8.38 10.82
CA ARG A 28 24.08 -7.61 9.63
C ARG A 28 22.56 -7.55 9.49
N VAL A 29 22.03 -6.35 9.32
CA VAL A 29 20.62 -6.09 9.03
C VAL A 29 20.53 -5.33 7.70
N ASN A 30 19.87 -5.90 6.72
CA ASN A 30 19.61 -5.27 5.43
C ASN A 30 18.12 -5.45 5.08
N ILE A 31 17.39 -4.33 5.05
CA ILE A 31 15.93 -4.31 4.95
C ILE A 31 15.52 -3.83 3.56
N VAL A 32 14.73 -4.60 2.83
CA VAL A 32 14.08 -4.15 1.59
C VAL A 32 12.61 -3.84 1.84
N GLY A 33 12.10 -2.77 1.24
CA GLY A 33 10.69 -2.37 1.38
C GLY A 33 10.27 -1.31 0.38
N ASN A 34 8.97 -0.99 0.41
CA ASN A 34 8.44 0.14 -0.35
C ASN A 34 8.93 1.48 0.22
N GLU A 35 8.82 2.56 -0.56
CA GLU A 35 9.27 3.91 -0.18
C GLU A 35 8.11 4.86 0.09
N PHE A 36 7.35 4.66 1.16
CA PHE A 36 6.37 5.64 1.60
C PHE A 36 6.56 5.98 3.10
N PRO A 37 6.01 7.11 3.59
CA PRO A 37 6.40 7.68 4.88
C PRO A 37 6.40 6.71 6.06
N ALA A 38 5.39 5.86 6.22
CA ALA A 38 5.33 4.91 7.33
C ALA A 38 6.48 3.89 7.30
N ILE A 39 6.83 3.34 6.11
CA ILE A 39 7.95 2.40 5.97
C ILE A 39 9.29 3.12 6.16
N GLN A 40 9.42 4.35 5.66
CA GLN A 40 10.62 5.18 5.90
C GLN A 40 10.83 5.42 7.40
N THR A 41 9.76 5.70 8.15
CA THR A 41 9.81 5.87 9.62
C THR A 41 10.29 4.60 10.31
N VAL A 42 9.71 3.44 9.97
CA VAL A 42 10.13 2.13 10.52
C VAL A 42 11.58 1.84 10.17
N GLY A 43 11.97 2.04 8.92
CA GLY A 43 13.35 1.84 8.45
C GLY A 43 14.35 2.75 9.14
N ALA A 44 14.05 4.04 9.27
CA ALA A 44 14.94 5.01 9.95
C ALA A 44 15.14 4.66 11.43
N ALA A 45 14.07 4.24 12.12
CA ALA A 45 14.17 3.81 13.51
C ALA A 45 14.95 2.50 13.66
N ALA A 46 14.83 1.56 12.72
CA ALA A 46 15.66 0.36 12.68
C ALA A 46 17.16 0.71 12.45
N VAL A 47 17.46 1.62 11.52
CA VAL A 47 18.84 2.09 11.26
C VAL A 47 19.45 2.74 12.50
N ALA A 48 18.68 3.47 13.31
CA ALA A 48 19.12 4.07 14.56
C ALA A 48 19.59 3.04 15.61
N CYS A 49 19.28 1.75 15.42
CA CYS A 49 19.75 0.66 16.27
C CYS A 49 21.19 0.22 15.99
N ALA A 50 21.82 0.69 14.91
CA ALA A 50 23.21 0.33 14.59
C ALA A 50 24.15 0.68 15.75
N ASN A 51 24.85 -0.33 16.28
CA ASN A 51 25.73 -0.19 17.44
C ASN A 51 26.85 -1.24 17.39
N GLY A 52 28.01 -0.90 17.95
CA GLY A 52 29.17 -1.81 17.96
C GLY A 52 29.65 -2.15 16.54
N SER A 53 29.69 -3.43 16.21
CA SER A 53 30.01 -3.93 14.85
C SER A 53 28.75 -4.22 14.01
N ALA A 54 27.55 -4.00 14.56
CA ALA A 54 26.30 -4.23 13.84
C ALA A 54 26.10 -3.19 12.72
N THR A 55 25.70 -3.65 11.54
CA THR A 55 25.29 -2.81 10.43
C THR A 55 23.80 -2.91 10.22
N VAL A 56 23.12 -1.76 10.03
CA VAL A 56 21.70 -1.71 9.70
C VAL A 56 21.50 -0.79 8.50
N GLU A 57 21.04 -1.37 7.40
CA GLU A 57 20.83 -0.68 6.14
C GLU A 57 19.40 -0.90 5.61
N THR A 58 18.92 0.03 4.81
CA THR A 58 17.61 -0.07 4.16
C THR A 58 17.74 0.18 2.67
N ASN A 59 17.03 -0.61 1.87
CA ASN A 59 16.79 -0.39 0.45
C ASN A 59 15.29 -0.19 0.24
N LEU A 60 14.82 1.07 0.32
CA LEU A 60 13.42 1.41 0.15
C LEU A 60 13.20 1.92 -1.28
N THR A 61 12.37 1.20 -2.03
CA THR A 61 12.13 1.47 -3.45
C THR A 61 10.74 1.03 -3.90
N LYS A 62 10.18 1.72 -4.88
CA LYS A 62 8.91 1.34 -5.55
C LYS A 62 9.00 -0.04 -6.22
N ASP A 63 10.20 -0.47 -6.58
CA ASP A 63 10.45 -1.76 -7.23
C ASP A 63 10.73 -2.91 -6.24
N HIS A 64 10.52 -2.70 -4.94
CA HIS A 64 10.80 -3.68 -3.88
C HIS A 64 10.26 -5.08 -4.15
N GLN A 65 9.07 -5.22 -4.72
CA GLN A 65 8.47 -6.51 -5.04
C GLN A 65 9.20 -7.28 -6.15
N LYS A 66 9.95 -6.58 -7.02
CA LYS A 66 10.75 -7.21 -8.08
C LYS A 66 12.07 -7.77 -7.57
N ILE A 67 12.58 -7.24 -6.45
CA ILE A 67 13.92 -7.55 -5.94
C ILE A 67 13.92 -8.31 -4.62
N ASN A 68 12.84 -8.27 -3.84
CA ASN A 68 12.80 -8.90 -2.51
C ASN A 68 13.01 -10.41 -2.57
N LEU A 69 12.30 -11.12 -3.45
CA LEU A 69 12.43 -12.55 -3.58
C LEU A 69 13.85 -12.96 -3.98
N ALA A 70 14.39 -12.38 -5.06
CA ALA A 70 15.74 -12.68 -5.53
C ALA A 70 16.81 -12.37 -4.48
N GLY A 71 16.70 -11.26 -3.76
CA GLY A 71 17.61 -10.87 -2.70
C GLY A 71 17.52 -11.78 -1.45
N MET A 72 16.36 -12.39 -1.20
CA MET A 72 16.18 -13.32 -0.07
C MET A 72 16.51 -14.79 -0.41
N GLN A 73 16.58 -15.16 -1.70
CA GLN A 73 16.95 -16.52 -2.15
C GLN A 73 18.44 -16.83 -2.00
N GLY A 74 19.30 -15.80 -1.91
CA GLY A 74 20.75 -15.98 -1.74
C GLY A 74 21.13 -16.78 -0.49
N ASN A 75 22.36 -17.30 -0.44
CA ASN A 75 22.91 -17.97 0.74
C ASN A 75 24.35 -17.49 0.99
N PRO A 76 24.58 -16.54 1.94
CA PRO A 76 23.55 -15.88 2.75
C PRO A 76 22.65 -14.96 1.92
N ALA A 77 21.41 -14.74 2.38
CA ALA A 77 20.50 -13.79 1.75
C ALA A 77 21.07 -12.37 1.73
N GLU A 78 20.88 -11.64 0.64
CA GLU A 78 21.26 -10.22 0.53
C GLU A 78 20.45 -9.37 1.50
N TYR A 79 19.11 -9.53 1.48
CA TYR A 79 18.23 -8.90 2.43
C TYR A 79 17.93 -9.83 3.60
N THR A 80 18.14 -9.33 4.82
CA THR A 80 17.82 -10.09 6.04
C THR A 80 16.34 -9.98 6.42
N SER A 81 15.65 -8.97 5.87
CA SER A 81 14.22 -8.76 6.01
C SER A 81 13.63 -8.13 4.74
N ALA A 82 12.40 -8.51 4.43
CA ALA A 82 11.51 -7.77 3.55
C ALA A 82 10.35 -7.19 4.36
N ILE A 83 10.09 -5.89 4.16
CA ILE A 83 8.81 -5.30 4.57
C ILE A 83 7.80 -5.64 3.48
N VAL A 84 6.74 -6.31 3.88
CA VAL A 84 5.74 -6.96 3.03
C VAL A 84 4.33 -6.51 3.38
N ALA A 85 3.44 -6.67 2.42
CA ALA A 85 2.00 -6.62 2.63
C ALA A 85 1.40 -8.02 2.45
N ASN A 86 0.11 -8.17 2.73
CA ASN A 86 -0.61 -9.43 2.53
C ASN A 86 -0.48 -9.99 1.09
N SER A 87 -0.28 -9.16 0.07
CA SER A 87 -0.05 -9.64 -1.30
C SER A 87 1.35 -10.21 -1.53
N SER A 88 2.38 -9.62 -0.93
CA SER A 88 3.77 -9.94 -1.25
C SER A 88 4.41 -10.99 -0.35
N ILE A 89 3.88 -11.22 0.86
CA ILE A 89 4.38 -12.26 1.76
C ILE A 89 4.21 -13.66 1.17
N VAL A 90 3.14 -13.87 0.41
CA VAL A 90 2.79 -15.18 -0.16
C VAL A 90 3.88 -15.71 -1.08
N ALA A 91 4.45 -14.84 -1.93
CA ALA A 91 5.55 -15.23 -2.81
C ALA A 91 6.79 -15.70 -2.04
N LEU A 92 7.12 -15.00 -0.93
CA LEU A 92 8.26 -15.37 -0.08
C LEU A 92 8.03 -16.69 0.68
N MET A 93 6.78 -16.95 1.10
CA MET A 93 6.41 -18.22 1.75
C MET A 93 6.44 -19.38 0.77
N ASN A 94 5.89 -19.20 -0.44
CA ASN A 94 5.87 -20.24 -1.47
C ASN A 94 7.28 -20.72 -1.86
N GLU A 95 8.24 -19.79 -1.88
CA GLU A 95 9.65 -20.09 -2.19
C GLU A 95 10.49 -20.45 -0.93
N ASP A 96 9.84 -20.55 0.24
CA ASP A 96 10.47 -20.94 1.52
C ASP A 96 11.70 -20.09 1.88
N VAL A 97 11.68 -18.78 1.58
CA VAL A 97 12.81 -17.86 1.81
C VAL A 97 12.72 -17.07 3.12
N ILE A 98 11.59 -17.14 3.83
CA ILE A 98 11.39 -16.52 5.14
C ILE A 98 11.23 -17.59 6.22
N ARG A 99 11.70 -17.28 7.43
CA ARG A 99 11.61 -18.18 8.58
C ARG A 99 10.41 -17.86 9.47
N PRO A 100 9.81 -18.86 10.15
CA PRO A 100 8.89 -18.61 11.25
C PRO A 100 9.57 -17.79 12.34
N LEU A 101 8.80 -16.90 12.99
CA LEU A 101 9.28 -15.97 14.02
C LEU A 101 9.04 -16.45 15.45
N ASP A 102 8.39 -17.62 15.63
CA ASP A 102 7.94 -18.11 16.94
C ASP A 102 9.08 -18.14 17.98
N ASP A 103 10.25 -18.67 17.61
CA ASP A 103 11.42 -18.75 18.51
C ASP A 103 11.99 -17.36 18.85
N LEU A 104 12.05 -16.47 17.87
CA LEU A 104 12.51 -15.07 18.07
C LEU A 104 11.51 -14.28 18.93
N ILE A 105 10.22 -14.51 18.74
CA ILE A 105 9.17 -13.90 19.58
C ILE A 105 9.25 -14.44 21.01
N ALA A 106 9.41 -15.75 21.19
CA ALA A 106 9.57 -16.34 22.51
C ALA A 106 10.80 -15.79 23.26
N ALA A 107 11.89 -15.55 22.53
CA ALA A 107 13.14 -15.05 23.12
C ALA A 107 13.15 -13.52 23.32
N TYR A 108 12.60 -12.73 22.39
CA TYR A 108 12.81 -11.28 22.31
C TYR A 108 11.56 -10.45 22.08
N GLY A 109 10.41 -11.07 21.76
CA GLY A 109 9.21 -10.40 21.26
C GLY A 109 7.98 -10.56 22.15
N GLN A 110 8.12 -10.91 23.43
CA GLN A 110 7.00 -11.17 24.35
C GLN A 110 6.10 -9.94 24.59
N ASP A 111 6.62 -8.76 24.34
CA ASP A 111 5.92 -7.46 24.44
C ASP A 111 5.25 -7.02 23.12
N ILE A 112 5.42 -7.78 22.03
CA ILE A 112 4.75 -7.51 20.75
C ILE A 112 3.25 -7.81 20.91
N PRO A 113 2.34 -6.84 20.62
CA PRO A 113 0.92 -7.08 20.69
C PRO A 113 0.46 -8.22 19.79
N LYS A 114 -0.40 -9.10 20.28
CA LYS A 114 -0.89 -10.26 19.50
C LYS A 114 -1.54 -9.85 18.17
N LYS A 115 -2.18 -8.69 18.12
CA LYS A 115 -2.79 -8.12 16.89
C LYS A 115 -1.79 -7.86 15.76
N GLN A 116 -0.49 -7.77 16.06
CA GLN A 116 0.58 -7.59 15.09
C GLN A 116 1.09 -8.91 14.52
N LEU A 117 0.80 -10.05 15.15
CA LEU A 117 1.33 -11.34 14.76
C LEU A 117 0.54 -11.93 13.59
N VAL A 118 1.17 -11.98 12.42
CA VAL A 118 0.58 -12.59 11.21
C VAL A 118 0.87 -14.07 11.20
N THR A 119 -0.16 -14.87 11.48
CA THR A 119 -0.05 -16.33 11.59
C THR A 119 -0.55 -17.00 10.30
N VAL A 120 0.28 -17.87 9.73
CA VAL A 120 -0.04 -18.70 8.57
C VAL A 120 0.30 -20.14 8.94
N ASP A 121 -0.62 -21.06 8.72
CA ASP A 121 -0.47 -22.50 9.07
C ASP A 121 0.04 -22.75 10.49
N GLY A 122 -0.44 -21.94 11.44
CA GLY A 122 -0.10 -22.05 12.86
C GLY A 122 1.27 -21.51 13.26
N LYS A 123 2.01 -20.86 12.35
CA LYS A 123 3.32 -20.23 12.59
C LYS A 123 3.24 -18.74 12.36
N VAL A 124 3.93 -17.95 13.17
CA VAL A 124 4.04 -16.52 12.97
C VAL A 124 5.06 -16.25 11.86
N MET A 125 4.61 -15.73 10.71
CA MET A 125 5.44 -15.48 9.54
C MET A 125 5.85 -14.03 9.36
N ALA A 126 5.12 -13.09 9.99
CA ALA A 126 5.45 -11.66 9.97
C ALA A 126 4.93 -10.95 11.21
N VAL A 127 5.47 -9.75 11.46
CA VAL A 127 4.93 -8.81 12.44
C VAL A 127 4.41 -7.58 11.70
N ALA A 128 3.09 -7.43 11.69
CA ALA A 128 2.41 -6.27 11.09
C ALA A 128 2.56 -5.05 11.99
N PHE A 129 2.82 -3.88 11.40
CA PHE A 129 2.94 -2.63 12.15
C PHE A 129 1.88 -1.60 11.77
N MET A 130 1.21 -1.75 10.63
CA MET A 130 0.13 -0.86 10.21
C MET A 130 -0.98 -1.61 9.47
N ALA A 131 -2.20 -1.07 9.58
CA ALA A 131 -3.32 -1.42 8.71
C ALA A 131 -3.52 -0.34 7.65
N ASN A 132 -4.09 -0.72 6.51
CA ASN A 132 -4.37 0.17 5.39
C ASN A 132 -5.62 -0.28 4.63
N ALA A 133 -6.26 0.65 3.95
CA ALA A 133 -7.34 0.41 3.00
C ALA A 133 -7.41 1.57 2.03
N GLN A 134 -7.99 1.36 0.85
CA GLN A 134 -8.40 2.48 0.01
C GLN A 134 -9.80 2.96 0.44
N HIS A 135 -9.99 4.26 0.40
CA HIS A 135 -11.23 4.91 0.77
C HIS A 135 -11.37 6.25 0.02
N LEU A 136 -12.53 6.87 0.12
CA LEU A 136 -12.78 8.17 -0.49
C LEU A 136 -11.86 9.25 0.11
N VAL A 137 -11.26 10.06 -0.77
CA VAL A 137 -10.65 11.35 -0.46
C VAL A 137 -11.33 12.39 -1.34
N TYR A 138 -11.75 13.53 -0.78
CA TYR A 138 -12.50 14.53 -1.53
C TYR A 138 -12.16 15.97 -1.12
N ARG A 139 -12.34 16.89 -2.05
CA ARG A 139 -12.21 18.32 -1.87
C ARG A 139 -13.56 18.91 -1.48
N GLN A 140 -13.71 19.24 -0.20
CA GLN A 140 -14.96 19.77 0.36
C GLN A 140 -15.41 21.04 -0.36
N ASP A 141 -14.50 21.99 -0.61
CA ASP A 141 -14.80 23.25 -1.29
C ASP A 141 -15.34 23.07 -2.72
N ILE A 142 -14.79 22.09 -3.47
CA ILE A 142 -15.27 21.79 -4.84
C ILE A 142 -16.65 21.14 -4.78
N LEU A 143 -16.88 20.20 -3.87
CA LEU A 143 -18.19 19.58 -3.71
C LEU A 143 -19.24 20.62 -3.29
N GLU A 144 -18.95 21.50 -2.34
CA GLU A 144 -19.84 22.60 -1.92
C GLU A 144 -20.13 23.54 -3.07
N GLN A 145 -19.12 23.95 -3.88
CA GLN A 145 -19.30 24.79 -5.06
C GLN A 145 -20.21 24.11 -6.10
N ALA A 146 -20.12 22.80 -6.26
CA ALA A 146 -20.96 22.03 -7.16
C ALA A 146 -22.35 21.67 -6.54
N GLY A 147 -22.58 22.00 -5.26
CA GLY A 147 -23.81 21.62 -4.54
C GLY A 147 -23.95 20.11 -4.44
N LEU A 148 -22.85 19.41 -4.11
CA LEU A 148 -22.77 17.97 -3.95
C LEU A 148 -22.50 17.59 -2.49
N GLN A 149 -22.94 16.38 -2.10
CA GLN A 149 -22.49 15.72 -0.89
C GLN A 149 -21.33 14.76 -1.23
N PRO A 150 -20.48 14.39 -0.27
CA PRO A 150 -19.48 13.34 -0.46
C PRO A 150 -20.15 12.04 -0.93
N PRO A 151 -19.67 11.41 -2.03
CA PRO A 151 -20.26 10.19 -2.54
C PRO A 151 -20.04 9.01 -1.59
N THR A 152 -21.02 8.11 -1.55
CA THR A 152 -20.96 6.83 -0.83
C THR A 152 -20.93 5.64 -1.78
N THR A 153 -21.20 5.89 -3.07
CA THR A 153 -21.14 4.89 -4.13
C THR A 153 -20.33 5.40 -5.32
N TYR A 154 -19.85 4.48 -6.14
CA TYR A 154 -19.11 4.85 -7.37
C TYR A 154 -20.03 5.51 -8.41
N GLU A 155 -21.31 5.18 -8.42
CA GLU A 155 -22.32 5.86 -9.27
C GLU A 155 -22.51 7.32 -8.87
N GLU A 156 -22.54 7.61 -7.56
CA GLU A 156 -22.59 8.99 -7.06
C GLU A 156 -21.29 9.74 -7.39
N MET A 157 -20.12 9.08 -7.30
CA MET A 157 -18.84 9.64 -7.68
C MET A 157 -18.81 10.02 -9.16
N LEU A 158 -19.28 9.14 -10.06
CA LEU A 158 -19.41 9.43 -11.50
C LEU A 158 -20.34 10.60 -11.78
N SER A 159 -21.53 10.59 -11.16
CA SER A 159 -22.51 11.67 -11.31
C SER A 159 -21.97 13.00 -10.81
N GLY A 160 -21.23 12.97 -9.70
CA GLY A 160 -20.53 14.15 -9.15
C GLY A 160 -19.42 14.65 -10.09
N ALA A 161 -18.65 13.75 -10.67
CA ALA A 161 -17.59 14.08 -11.63
C ALA A 161 -18.16 14.74 -12.89
N GLU A 162 -19.26 14.24 -13.46
CA GLU A 162 -19.93 14.83 -14.59
C GLU A 162 -20.41 16.25 -14.24
N LYS A 163 -21.01 16.42 -13.07
CA LYS A 163 -21.48 17.75 -12.64
C LYS A 163 -20.35 18.75 -12.49
N ILE A 164 -19.24 18.36 -11.84
CA ILE A 164 -18.06 19.23 -11.67
C ILE A 164 -17.49 19.64 -13.03
N ARG A 165 -17.38 18.70 -13.97
CA ARG A 165 -16.92 18.93 -15.34
C ARG A 165 -17.86 19.86 -16.11
N SER A 166 -19.17 19.59 -16.08
CA SER A 166 -20.18 20.38 -16.80
C SER A 166 -20.28 21.81 -16.30
N MET A 167 -19.96 22.06 -15.03
CA MET A 167 -19.86 23.40 -14.44
C MET A 167 -18.53 24.12 -14.77
N GLY A 168 -17.59 23.46 -15.43
CA GLY A 168 -16.29 24.02 -15.78
C GLY A 168 -15.36 24.21 -14.58
N ILE A 169 -15.60 23.51 -13.46
CA ILE A 169 -14.79 23.63 -12.24
C ILE A 169 -13.45 22.91 -12.43
N LEU A 170 -13.49 21.63 -12.87
CA LEU A 170 -12.34 20.84 -13.27
C LEU A 170 -12.68 20.00 -14.50
N GLU A 171 -11.75 19.89 -15.44
CA GLU A 171 -11.92 19.05 -16.63
C GLU A 171 -11.78 17.54 -16.29
N HIS A 172 -10.84 17.22 -15.39
CA HIS A 172 -10.53 15.87 -14.93
C HIS A 172 -10.71 15.74 -13.41
N PRO A 173 -11.97 15.71 -12.92
CA PRO A 173 -12.25 15.83 -11.48
C PRO A 173 -11.91 14.57 -10.67
N LEU A 174 -11.61 13.43 -11.32
CA LEU A 174 -11.28 12.20 -10.62
C LEU A 174 -9.78 11.88 -10.66
N GLY A 175 -9.30 11.23 -9.60
CA GLY A 175 -8.00 10.61 -9.52
C GLY A 175 -8.12 9.16 -9.06
N GLY A 176 -7.07 8.37 -9.30
CA GLY A 176 -6.97 6.99 -8.87
C GLY A 176 -5.60 6.40 -9.17
N ALA A 177 -5.22 5.35 -8.47
CA ALA A 177 -3.97 4.63 -8.72
C ALA A 177 -4.15 3.64 -9.88
N PHE A 178 -4.31 4.13 -11.09
CA PHE A 178 -4.66 3.36 -12.29
C PHE A 178 -3.47 2.96 -13.16
N LYS A 179 -2.24 3.18 -12.68
CA LYS A 179 -1.04 2.74 -13.42
C LYS A 179 -1.14 1.27 -13.81
N ALA A 180 -0.95 1.00 -15.12
CA ALA A 180 -0.92 -0.36 -15.65
C ALA A 180 0.03 -1.26 -14.83
N GLY A 181 -0.35 -2.50 -14.62
CA GLY A 181 0.31 -3.43 -13.73
C GLY A 181 -0.38 -3.49 -12.35
N TRP A 182 0.41 -3.55 -11.29
CA TRP A 182 -0.05 -3.85 -9.93
C TRP A 182 -1.21 -2.94 -9.46
N ASN A 183 -1.10 -1.63 -9.70
CA ASN A 183 -2.12 -0.68 -9.23
C ASN A 183 -3.48 -0.93 -9.91
N LEU A 184 -3.48 -1.09 -11.23
CA LEU A 184 -4.71 -1.33 -11.99
C LEU A 184 -5.38 -2.66 -11.62
N ALA A 185 -4.58 -3.70 -11.37
CA ALA A 185 -5.08 -4.98 -10.84
C ALA A 185 -5.73 -4.81 -9.47
N GLN A 186 -5.19 -3.92 -8.62
CA GLN A 186 -5.75 -3.63 -7.31
C GLN A 186 -7.10 -2.90 -7.41
N GLU A 187 -7.23 -1.94 -8.32
CA GLU A 187 -8.51 -1.26 -8.57
C GLU A 187 -9.57 -2.24 -9.09
N PHE A 188 -9.19 -3.18 -9.97
CA PHE A 188 -10.08 -4.26 -10.39
C PHE A 188 -10.48 -5.15 -9.20
N THR A 189 -9.53 -5.56 -8.38
CA THR A 189 -9.77 -6.42 -7.21
C THR A 189 -10.78 -5.79 -6.26
N ASN A 190 -10.60 -4.53 -5.92
CA ASN A 190 -11.52 -3.79 -5.06
C ASN A 190 -12.92 -3.69 -5.66
N MET A 191 -13.00 -3.29 -6.92
CA MET A 191 -14.27 -3.10 -7.62
C MET A 191 -15.01 -4.42 -7.80
N TYR A 192 -14.29 -5.52 -8.10
CA TYR A 192 -14.88 -6.86 -8.26
C TYR A 192 -15.45 -7.41 -6.95
N ILE A 193 -14.77 -7.16 -5.82
CA ILE A 193 -15.30 -7.45 -4.47
C ILE A 193 -16.56 -6.63 -4.21
N GLY A 194 -16.57 -5.33 -4.53
CA GLY A 194 -17.76 -4.49 -4.41
C GLY A 194 -18.96 -4.98 -5.22
N HIS A 195 -18.73 -5.63 -6.35
CA HIS A 195 -19.74 -6.36 -7.11
C HIS A 195 -20.05 -7.75 -6.54
N GLU A 196 -19.54 -8.08 -5.33
CA GLU A 196 -19.68 -9.40 -4.70
C GLU A 196 -19.12 -10.53 -5.58
N GLY A 197 -18.03 -10.26 -6.31
CA GLY A 197 -17.40 -11.20 -7.22
C GLY A 197 -16.58 -12.24 -6.49
N GLU A 198 -16.61 -13.48 -6.94
CA GLU A 198 -15.77 -14.57 -6.48
C GLU A 198 -14.68 -14.86 -7.50
N PHE A 199 -13.41 -14.66 -7.12
CA PHE A 199 -12.28 -14.82 -8.04
C PHE A 199 -12.08 -16.24 -8.55
N TYR A 200 -12.48 -17.23 -7.74
CA TYR A 200 -12.24 -18.64 -8.01
C TYR A 200 -13.49 -19.45 -7.80
N LYS A 201 -13.58 -20.57 -8.48
CA LYS A 201 -14.63 -21.58 -8.17
C LYS A 201 -14.43 -22.10 -6.74
N PRO A 202 -15.49 -22.26 -5.96
CA PRO A 202 -15.40 -22.65 -4.54
C PRO A 202 -14.51 -23.88 -4.32
N GLY A 203 -13.56 -23.74 -3.39
CA GLY A 203 -12.62 -24.81 -3.00
C GLY A 203 -11.55 -25.18 -4.03
N THR A 204 -11.36 -24.36 -5.06
CA THR A 204 -10.36 -24.62 -6.11
C THR A 204 -9.49 -23.39 -6.39
N ALA A 205 -8.39 -23.58 -7.12
CA ALA A 205 -7.60 -22.50 -7.70
C ALA A 205 -8.09 -22.10 -9.12
N GLN A 206 -9.22 -22.64 -9.59
CA GLN A 206 -9.73 -22.32 -10.91
C GLN A 206 -10.35 -20.91 -10.91
N VAL A 207 -9.73 -19.99 -11.66
CA VAL A 207 -10.23 -18.62 -11.84
C VAL A 207 -11.62 -18.61 -12.47
N SER A 208 -12.47 -17.66 -12.09
CA SER A 208 -13.87 -17.54 -12.50
C SER A 208 -14.33 -16.08 -12.55
N ILE A 209 -13.55 -15.21 -13.20
CA ILE A 209 -13.86 -13.78 -13.29
C ILE A 209 -14.53 -13.38 -14.62
N ASN A 210 -14.49 -14.22 -15.65
CA ASN A 210 -15.16 -13.99 -16.92
C ASN A 210 -16.66 -14.24 -16.78
N ASN A 211 -17.34 -13.29 -16.17
CA ASN A 211 -18.75 -13.32 -15.86
C ASN A 211 -19.35 -11.90 -15.84
N ALA A 212 -20.65 -11.76 -15.62
CA ALA A 212 -21.32 -10.47 -15.61
C ALA A 212 -20.75 -9.46 -14.59
N LYS A 213 -20.28 -9.93 -13.43
CA LYS A 213 -19.65 -9.08 -12.40
C LYS A 213 -18.27 -8.58 -12.85
N GLY A 214 -17.50 -9.43 -13.55
CA GLY A 214 -16.21 -9.03 -14.16
C GLY A 214 -16.39 -7.97 -15.24
N VAL A 215 -17.40 -8.16 -16.12
CA VAL A 215 -17.76 -7.15 -17.14
C VAL A 215 -18.16 -5.84 -16.45
N ALA A 216 -19.07 -5.87 -15.47
CA ALA A 216 -19.51 -4.67 -14.76
C ALA A 216 -18.35 -3.95 -14.05
N THR A 217 -17.38 -4.71 -13.50
CA THR A 217 -16.15 -4.17 -12.91
C THR A 217 -15.34 -3.39 -13.94
N LEU A 218 -15.06 -3.98 -15.09
CA LEU A 218 -14.29 -3.32 -16.15
C LEU A 218 -15.02 -2.07 -16.67
N GLU A 219 -16.33 -2.14 -16.88
CA GLU A 219 -17.15 -1.02 -17.34
C GLU A 219 -17.12 0.15 -16.33
N MET A 220 -17.20 -0.12 -15.03
CA MET A 220 -17.11 0.92 -14.00
C MET A 220 -15.72 1.56 -14.00
N LEU A 221 -14.63 0.79 -14.07
CA LEU A 221 -13.28 1.32 -14.15
C LEU A 221 -13.10 2.21 -15.39
N LYS A 222 -13.64 1.79 -16.53
CA LYS A 222 -13.62 2.58 -17.78
C LYS A 222 -14.41 3.87 -17.65
N ALA A 223 -15.59 3.83 -17.04
CA ALA A 223 -16.41 5.02 -16.79
C ALA A 223 -15.67 6.03 -15.92
N LEU A 224 -15.03 5.58 -14.83
CA LEU A 224 -14.22 6.42 -13.95
C LEU A 224 -13.03 7.05 -14.68
N SER A 225 -12.31 6.26 -15.50
CA SER A 225 -11.12 6.73 -16.23
C SER A 225 -11.46 7.86 -17.22
N GLY A 226 -12.69 7.94 -17.71
CA GLY A 226 -13.16 9.03 -18.56
C GLY A 226 -13.19 10.41 -17.89
N TYR A 227 -13.07 10.45 -16.55
CA TYR A 227 -13.01 11.67 -15.75
C TYR A 227 -11.65 11.93 -15.11
N MET A 228 -10.66 11.09 -15.41
CA MET A 228 -9.28 11.22 -14.94
C MET A 228 -8.41 11.96 -15.96
N ASN A 229 -7.21 12.37 -15.53
CA ASN A 229 -6.16 12.83 -16.41
C ASN A 229 -5.94 11.80 -17.54
N PRO A 230 -5.80 12.20 -18.82
CA PRO A 230 -5.58 11.29 -19.95
C PRO A 230 -4.43 10.30 -19.77
N ASP A 231 -3.41 10.66 -18.99
CA ASP A 231 -2.25 9.82 -18.70
C ASP A 231 -2.45 8.88 -17.49
N TYR A 232 -3.70 8.66 -17.04
CA TYR A 232 -4.07 7.89 -15.85
C TYR A 232 -3.41 6.51 -15.77
N LEU A 233 -3.13 5.85 -16.89
CA LEU A 233 -2.43 4.55 -16.94
C LEU A 233 -0.95 4.63 -16.51
N THR A 234 -0.42 5.82 -16.28
CA THR A 234 0.92 6.05 -15.70
C THR A 234 0.86 6.43 -14.22
N HIS A 235 -0.32 6.75 -13.69
CA HIS A 235 -0.52 7.28 -12.35
C HIS A 235 -0.58 6.16 -11.31
N ASP A 236 0.53 5.95 -10.59
CA ASP A 236 0.54 5.19 -9.33
C ASP A 236 0.03 6.09 -8.18
N SER A 237 -0.03 5.54 -6.97
CA SER A 237 -0.53 6.28 -5.80
C SER A 237 0.29 7.54 -5.47
N ASN A 238 1.58 7.60 -5.84
CA ASN A 238 2.41 8.77 -5.60
C ASN A 238 2.10 9.87 -6.62
N LEU A 239 2.11 9.54 -7.91
CA LEU A 239 1.78 10.52 -8.95
C LEU A 239 0.33 11.03 -8.83
N THR A 240 -0.62 10.16 -8.44
CA THR A 240 -1.99 10.60 -8.13
C THR A 240 -2.03 11.56 -6.93
N SER A 241 -1.17 11.34 -5.91
CA SER A 241 -1.04 12.26 -4.78
C SER A 241 -0.44 13.60 -5.21
N ASP A 242 0.49 13.61 -6.17
CA ASP A 242 1.04 14.84 -6.74
C ASP A 242 -0.04 15.64 -7.50
N GLU A 243 -0.88 14.98 -8.30
CA GLU A 243 -2.04 15.60 -8.95
C GLU A 243 -3.03 16.18 -7.92
N TRP A 244 -3.26 15.48 -6.82
CA TRP A 244 -4.09 15.98 -5.72
C TRP A 244 -3.52 17.26 -5.10
N THR A 245 -2.25 17.23 -4.72
CA THR A 245 -1.59 18.37 -4.06
C THR A 245 -1.44 19.58 -5.00
N ALA A 246 -1.40 19.35 -6.31
CA ALA A 246 -1.48 20.39 -7.33
C ALA A 246 -2.90 21.00 -7.48
N GLY A 247 -3.93 20.39 -6.85
CA GLY A 247 -5.30 20.87 -6.90
C GLY A 247 -6.10 20.44 -8.15
N ASN A 248 -5.59 19.48 -8.91
CA ASN A 248 -6.15 19.03 -10.19
C ASN A 248 -7.29 18.02 -10.02
N VAL A 249 -7.53 17.50 -8.82
CA VAL A 249 -8.48 16.42 -8.52
C VAL A 249 -9.48 16.86 -7.46
N ALA A 250 -10.75 16.48 -7.64
CA ALA A 250 -11.83 16.76 -6.69
C ALA A 250 -12.18 15.55 -5.81
N MET A 251 -12.13 14.35 -6.36
CA MET A 251 -12.44 13.09 -5.68
C MET A 251 -11.53 11.97 -6.15
N MET A 252 -11.14 11.09 -5.25
CA MET A 252 -10.38 9.88 -5.59
C MET A 252 -10.63 8.76 -4.58
N ASN A 253 -10.48 7.51 -5.03
CA ASN A 253 -10.25 6.37 -4.17
C ASN A 253 -8.74 6.26 -3.92
N MET A 254 -8.29 6.33 -2.66
CA MET A 254 -6.86 6.40 -2.35
C MET A 254 -6.52 5.67 -1.06
N TRP A 255 -5.30 5.20 -0.97
CA TRP A 255 -4.73 4.57 0.23
C TRP A 255 -4.69 5.51 1.42
N GLY A 256 -5.19 5.06 2.57
CA GLY A 256 -5.17 5.81 3.81
C GLY A 256 -3.75 6.20 4.26
N SER A 257 -2.74 5.41 3.90
CA SER A 257 -1.32 5.76 4.14
C SER A 257 -0.83 6.99 3.36
N ARG A 258 -1.63 7.56 2.47
CA ARG A 258 -1.32 8.81 1.73
C ARG A 258 -1.99 10.02 2.35
N THR A 259 -3.12 9.86 3.04
CA THR A 259 -3.96 10.97 3.51
C THR A 259 -3.26 11.91 4.46
N GLY A 260 -2.39 11.40 5.34
CA GLY A 260 -1.57 12.24 6.21
C GLY A 260 -0.73 13.26 5.45
N ASN A 261 -0.13 12.84 4.32
CA ASN A 261 0.65 13.76 3.47
C ASN A 261 -0.24 14.73 2.69
N LEU A 262 -1.40 14.28 2.19
CA LEU A 262 -2.32 15.12 1.43
C LEU A 262 -2.91 16.26 2.25
N MET A 263 -3.01 16.10 3.56
CA MET A 263 -3.60 17.06 4.50
C MET A 263 -2.56 17.91 5.24
N LYS A 264 -1.26 17.71 4.98
CA LYS A 264 -0.20 18.52 5.60
C LYS A 264 -0.15 19.93 4.98
N PRO A 265 0.03 20.98 5.80
CA PRO A 265 0.16 22.37 5.28
C PRO A 265 1.29 22.55 4.27
N GLU A 266 2.40 21.81 4.42
CA GLU A 266 3.57 21.93 3.56
C GLU A 266 3.44 21.19 2.22
N SER A 267 2.39 20.35 2.05
CA SER A 267 2.23 19.51 0.86
C SER A 267 1.58 20.23 -0.32
N SER A 268 0.80 21.29 -0.07
CA SER A 268 0.01 21.95 -1.10
C SER A 268 -0.42 23.37 -0.68
N GLU A 269 -1.04 24.09 -1.62
CA GLU A 269 -1.66 25.39 -1.33
C GLU A 269 -2.76 25.24 -0.23
N PRO A 270 -2.98 26.31 0.60
CA PRO A 270 -3.95 26.27 1.69
C PRO A 270 -5.35 25.80 1.28
N VAL A 271 -5.82 26.22 0.10
CA VAL A 271 -7.13 25.81 -0.41
C VAL A 271 -7.23 24.29 -0.64
N VAL A 272 -6.13 23.61 -0.92
CA VAL A 272 -6.11 22.18 -1.15
C VAL A 272 -6.10 21.42 0.18
N HIS A 273 -5.05 21.60 0.99
CA HIS A 273 -4.89 20.78 2.20
C HIS A 273 -5.98 21.05 3.26
N THR A 274 -6.46 22.28 3.42
CA THR A 274 -7.52 22.57 4.40
C THR A 274 -8.89 22.01 4.01
N ASN A 275 -9.15 21.88 2.69
CA ASN A 275 -10.40 21.33 2.16
C ASN A 275 -10.29 19.85 1.78
N THR A 276 -9.13 19.22 1.94
CA THR A 276 -9.00 17.76 1.81
C THR A 276 -9.71 17.08 2.98
N LYS A 277 -10.65 16.19 2.66
CA LYS A 277 -11.42 15.38 3.62
C LYS A 277 -11.37 13.92 3.22
N VAL A 278 -11.65 13.06 4.19
CA VAL A 278 -11.72 11.61 3.98
C VAL A 278 -13.14 11.11 4.24
N GLY A 279 -13.55 10.12 3.47
CA GLY A 279 -14.79 9.37 3.66
C GLY A 279 -14.48 7.89 3.84
N GLY A 280 -15.54 7.07 4.02
CA GLY A 280 -15.41 5.61 4.04
C GLY A 280 -15.13 5.02 2.66
N PRO A 281 -14.97 3.68 2.58
CA PRO A 281 -14.96 2.99 1.29
C PRO A 281 -16.33 3.10 0.64
N MET A 282 -16.35 3.22 -0.68
CA MET A 282 -17.59 3.31 -1.45
C MET A 282 -18.10 1.92 -1.82
N THR A 283 -19.40 1.80 -2.04
CA THR A 283 -20.04 0.62 -2.63
C THR A 283 -20.32 0.81 -4.12
N VAL A 284 -20.80 -0.22 -4.80
CA VAL A 284 -21.12 -0.20 -6.24
C VAL A 284 -22.36 -1.04 -6.51
N ALA A 285 -23.09 -0.74 -7.58
CA ALA A 285 -24.23 -1.50 -8.09
C ALA A 285 -25.37 -1.71 -7.06
N GLY A 286 -25.53 -0.79 -6.10
CA GLY A 286 -26.52 -0.89 -5.03
C GLY A 286 -26.21 -1.99 -4.00
N GLY A 287 -25.04 -2.60 -4.05
CA GLY A 287 -24.56 -3.58 -3.08
C GLY A 287 -24.19 -2.97 -1.72
N SER A 288 -23.95 -3.82 -0.74
CA SER A 288 -23.51 -3.44 0.61
C SER A 288 -22.02 -3.71 0.86
N GLU A 289 -21.39 -4.50 0.01
CA GLU A 289 -19.96 -4.81 0.14
C GLU A 289 -19.10 -3.59 -0.23
N PRO A 290 -18.17 -3.17 0.62
CA PRO A 290 -17.21 -2.12 0.27
C PRO A 290 -16.36 -2.53 -0.93
N ALA A 291 -16.31 -1.68 -1.97
CA ALA A 291 -15.38 -1.87 -3.09
C ALA A 291 -13.96 -1.44 -2.67
N SER A 292 -13.43 -2.17 -1.71
CA SER A 292 -12.13 -1.95 -1.09
C SER A 292 -11.60 -3.25 -0.50
N THR A 293 -10.34 -3.29 -0.15
CA THR A 293 -9.71 -4.40 0.59
C THR A 293 -8.96 -3.88 1.80
N LEU A 294 -8.94 -4.69 2.87
CA LEU A 294 -8.16 -4.40 4.06
C LEU A 294 -6.76 -4.99 3.92
N TRP A 295 -5.77 -4.17 4.23
CA TRP A 295 -4.35 -4.47 4.11
C TRP A 295 -3.63 -4.30 5.44
N TRP A 296 -2.47 -4.95 5.54
CA TRP A 296 -1.46 -4.68 6.54
C TRP A 296 -0.09 -4.62 5.88
N ASP A 297 0.82 -3.84 6.45
CA ASP A 297 2.24 -3.91 6.18
C ASP A 297 2.97 -4.38 7.42
N GLY A 298 3.95 -5.26 7.23
CA GLY A 298 4.71 -5.89 8.29
C GLY A 298 6.09 -6.32 7.80
N TRP A 299 6.91 -6.82 8.71
CA TRP A 299 8.25 -7.28 8.39
C TRP A 299 8.41 -8.79 8.64
N THR A 300 9.29 -9.39 7.86
CA THR A 300 9.67 -10.79 7.90
C THR A 300 11.14 -10.93 8.26
N VAL A 301 11.63 -12.14 8.48
CA VAL A 301 13.07 -12.45 8.63
C VAL A 301 13.45 -13.55 7.64
N ALA A 302 14.55 -13.33 6.92
CA ALA A 302 15.04 -14.28 5.95
C ALA A 302 15.44 -15.61 6.61
N LYS A 303 15.28 -16.70 5.87
CA LYS A 303 15.64 -18.06 6.32
C LYS A 303 17.14 -18.31 6.18
N ASN A 304 17.76 -17.85 5.11
CA ASN A 304 19.14 -18.14 4.72
C ASN A 304 20.14 -17.10 5.28
N ILE A 305 20.07 -16.85 6.59
CA ILE A 305 20.99 -15.97 7.32
C ILE A 305 21.44 -16.63 8.63
N SER A 306 22.50 -16.10 9.24
CA SER A 306 22.95 -16.59 10.54
C SER A 306 21.93 -16.27 11.65
N ASP A 307 21.97 -17.00 12.76
CA ASP A 307 21.11 -16.72 13.92
C ASP A 307 21.43 -15.36 14.55
N GLU A 308 22.67 -14.91 14.44
CA GLU A 308 23.12 -13.57 14.85
C GLU A 308 22.45 -12.47 14.00
N ASP A 309 22.50 -12.60 12.67
CA ASP A 309 21.80 -11.68 11.75
C ASP A 309 20.29 -11.72 11.97
N ALA A 310 19.70 -12.91 12.19
CA ALA A 310 18.27 -13.05 12.44
C ALA A 310 17.84 -12.36 13.74
N LYS A 311 18.64 -12.49 14.82
CA LYS A 311 18.41 -11.80 16.08
C LYS A 311 18.52 -10.27 15.90
N ALA A 312 19.60 -9.80 15.26
CA ALA A 312 19.82 -8.39 15.01
C ALA A 312 18.69 -7.79 14.16
N THR A 313 18.26 -8.48 13.09
CA THR A 313 17.17 -8.09 12.22
C THR A 313 15.83 -7.99 12.99
N PHE A 314 15.52 -9.01 13.79
CA PHE A 314 14.32 -9.02 14.62
C PHE A 314 14.29 -7.86 15.60
N LEU A 315 15.38 -7.62 16.32
CA LEU A 315 15.46 -6.56 17.33
C LEU A 315 15.42 -5.15 16.72
N ALA A 316 16.10 -4.94 15.58
CA ALA A 316 16.07 -3.67 14.86
C ALA A 316 14.65 -3.32 14.39
N LEU A 317 13.95 -4.28 13.77
CA LEU A 317 12.60 -4.07 13.27
C LEU A 317 11.54 -4.02 14.37
N LYS A 318 11.72 -4.77 15.46
CA LYS A 318 10.91 -4.61 16.66
C LYS A 318 11.00 -3.20 17.22
N ALA A 319 12.20 -2.64 17.32
CA ALA A 319 12.40 -1.25 17.74
C ALA A 319 11.77 -0.27 16.72
N GLY A 320 11.97 -0.53 15.42
CA GLY A 320 11.40 0.25 14.32
C GLY A 320 9.88 0.23 14.25
N SER A 321 9.22 -0.76 14.87
CA SER A 321 7.76 -0.92 14.90
C SER A 321 7.21 -0.90 16.34
N SER A 322 7.84 -0.15 17.23
CA SER A 322 7.42 0.03 18.63
C SER A 322 6.86 1.44 18.89
N SER A 323 6.30 1.65 20.09
CA SER A 323 5.75 2.96 20.50
C SER A 323 6.76 4.12 20.41
N GLY A 324 8.06 3.82 20.38
CA GLY A 324 9.12 4.83 20.26
C GLY A 324 9.09 5.64 18.96
N ILE A 325 8.43 5.14 17.92
CA ILE A 325 8.27 5.89 16.66
C ILE A 325 7.04 6.82 16.64
N LEU A 326 6.15 6.71 17.63
CA LEU A 326 4.89 7.46 17.65
C LEU A 326 5.13 8.87 18.19
N ASN A 327 4.90 9.87 17.38
CA ASN A 327 4.96 11.29 17.71
C ASN A 327 3.99 12.08 16.83
N ASP A 328 3.89 13.39 16.99
CA ASP A 328 2.96 14.24 16.25
C ASP A 328 3.16 14.19 14.73
N GLU A 329 4.39 13.96 14.25
CA GLU A 329 4.70 13.87 12.83
C GLU A 329 4.32 12.50 12.24
N THR A 330 4.59 11.42 13.00
CA THR A 330 4.44 10.04 12.50
C THR A 330 3.03 9.49 12.74
N MET A 331 2.29 10.02 13.70
CA MET A 331 0.96 9.55 14.09
C MET A 331 -0.03 9.52 12.92
N GLY A 332 0.06 10.50 12.01
CA GLY A 332 -0.81 10.60 10.82
C GLY A 332 -0.35 9.80 9.61
N GLN A 333 0.83 9.14 9.65
CA GLN A 333 1.39 8.45 8.49
C GLN A 333 0.71 7.11 8.19
N ALA A 334 0.07 6.49 9.19
CA ALA A 334 -0.58 5.19 9.07
C ALA A 334 -1.62 4.98 10.18
N VAL A 335 -2.47 3.98 10.00
CA VAL A 335 -3.19 3.35 11.10
C VAL A 335 -2.24 2.34 11.74
N TRP A 336 -1.49 2.81 12.73
CA TRP A 336 -0.49 1.99 13.39
C TRP A 336 -1.12 0.91 14.27
N MET A 337 -0.66 -0.31 14.14
CA MET A 337 -1.05 -1.44 15.00
C MET A 337 -0.26 -1.46 16.31
N ILE A 338 0.57 -0.46 16.52
CA ILE A 338 1.51 -0.28 17.63
C ILE A 338 0.76 0.20 18.87
N ASP A 339 1.15 -0.30 20.04
CA ASP A 339 0.58 0.17 21.31
C ASP A 339 0.91 1.64 21.57
N GLY A 340 -0.06 2.38 22.09
CA GLY A 340 0.05 3.83 22.30
C GLY A 340 -0.36 4.67 21.09
N TYR A 341 -0.66 4.06 19.96
CA TYR A 341 -1.21 4.77 18.80
C TYR A 341 -2.56 5.43 19.14
N LYS A 342 -2.70 6.68 18.73
CA LYS A 342 -3.93 7.45 18.83
C LYS A 342 -4.40 7.83 17.44
N PRO A 343 -5.62 7.44 17.03
CA PRO A 343 -6.17 7.82 15.74
C PRO A 343 -6.15 9.33 15.52
N ALA A 344 -5.71 9.74 14.33
CA ALA A 344 -5.79 11.12 13.86
C ALA A 344 -6.93 11.26 12.82
N PRO A 345 -7.52 12.44 12.62
CA PRO A 345 -8.58 12.64 11.62
C PRO A 345 -8.23 12.14 10.22
N VAL A 346 -6.98 12.23 9.82
CA VAL A 346 -6.47 11.73 8.53
C VAL A 346 -6.61 10.21 8.35
N ASN A 347 -6.82 9.47 9.45
CA ASN A 347 -6.93 8.01 9.44
C ASN A 347 -8.40 7.52 9.46
N GLU A 348 -9.38 8.43 9.57
CA GLU A 348 -10.81 8.09 9.72
C GLU A 348 -11.32 7.18 8.57
N GLY A 349 -10.82 7.38 7.36
CA GLY A 349 -11.21 6.56 6.21
C GLY A 349 -10.84 5.08 6.36
N VAL A 350 -9.66 4.75 6.90
CA VAL A 350 -9.26 3.37 7.16
C VAL A 350 -10.09 2.77 8.31
N PHE A 351 -10.38 3.54 9.35
CA PHE A 351 -11.28 3.07 10.41
C PHE A 351 -12.71 2.85 9.91
N ALA A 352 -13.20 3.71 9.01
CA ALA A 352 -14.49 3.51 8.36
C ALA A 352 -14.50 2.23 7.51
N ALA A 353 -13.40 1.93 6.80
CA ALA A 353 -13.26 0.67 6.06
C ALA A 353 -13.31 -0.56 6.99
N ILE A 354 -12.60 -0.52 8.11
CA ILE A 354 -12.65 -1.58 9.12
C ILE A 354 -14.07 -1.74 9.69
N ALA A 355 -14.73 -0.63 10.04
CA ALA A 355 -16.09 -0.63 10.59
C ALA A 355 -17.14 -1.12 9.59
N ALA A 356 -16.94 -0.87 8.28
CA ALA A 356 -17.78 -1.36 7.21
C ALA A 356 -17.62 -2.87 6.93
N GLY A 357 -16.66 -3.54 7.60
CA GLY A 357 -16.41 -4.96 7.39
C GLY A 357 -15.65 -5.28 6.10
N THR A 358 -14.86 -4.32 5.61
CA THR A 358 -14.06 -4.50 4.37
C THR A 358 -13.29 -5.81 4.39
N THR A 359 -13.44 -6.60 3.33
CA THR A 359 -12.79 -7.90 3.16
C THR A 359 -11.26 -7.75 3.07
N PRO A 360 -10.46 -8.59 3.77
CA PRO A 360 -9.01 -8.61 3.59
C PRO A 360 -8.63 -8.99 2.16
N TYR A 361 -7.54 -8.39 1.64
CA TYR A 361 -6.97 -8.81 0.36
C TYR A 361 -6.63 -10.32 0.40
N PRO A 362 -6.97 -11.11 -0.64
CA PRO A 362 -6.79 -12.56 -0.62
C PRO A 362 -5.32 -12.99 -0.50
N MET A 363 -4.98 -13.72 0.57
CA MET A 363 -3.65 -14.28 0.82
C MET A 363 -3.54 -15.73 0.33
N LEU A 364 -4.08 -16.02 -0.86
CA LEU A 364 -4.04 -17.36 -1.45
C LEU A 364 -2.72 -17.56 -2.22
N PRO A 365 -2.12 -18.77 -2.17
CA PRO A 365 -0.82 -19.05 -2.81
C PRO A 365 -0.74 -18.69 -4.30
N TYR A 366 -1.86 -18.73 -4.97
CA TYR A 366 -1.98 -18.50 -6.41
C TYR A 366 -2.57 -17.12 -6.77
N HIS A 367 -3.03 -16.31 -5.79
CA HIS A 367 -3.69 -15.03 -6.08
C HIS A 367 -2.76 -13.99 -6.72
N GLY A 368 -1.47 -14.04 -6.40
CA GLY A 368 -0.46 -13.18 -7.05
C GLY A 368 -0.36 -13.39 -8.56
N LEU A 369 -0.60 -14.62 -9.04
CA LEU A 369 -0.64 -14.90 -10.49
C LEU A 369 -1.84 -14.24 -11.16
N LEU A 370 -3.00 -14.26 -10.51
CA LEU A 370 -4.18 -13.56 -11.00
C LEU A 370 -3.97 -12.04 -10.98
N HIS A 371 -3.40 -11.52 -9.91
CA HIS A 371 -3.09 -10.09 -9.81
C HIS A 371 -2.18 -9.61 -10.94
N THR A 372 -1.15 -10.41 -11.29
CA THR A 372 -0.27 -10.12 -12.43
C THR A 372 -1.05 -10.17 -13.74
N ALA A 373 -1.83 -11.23 -13.97
CA ALA A 373 -2.63 -11.36 -15.20
C ALA A 373 -3.65 -10.20 -15.37
N LEU A 374 -4.27 -9.74 -14.28
CA LEU A 374 -5.13 -8.56 -14.27
C LEU A 374 -4.36 -7.31 -14.71
N GLY A 375 -3.23 -7.05 -14.06
CA GLY A 375 -2.42 -5.85 -14.32
C GLY A 375 -1.91 -5.76 -15.74
N ASP A 376 -1.59 -6.88 -16.36
CA ASP A 376 -1.01 -6.95 -17.69
C ASP A 376 -2.07 -6.77 -18.80
N ASN A 377 -3.35 -7.07 -18.54
CA ASN A 377 -4.37 -7.13 -19.61
C ASN A 377 -5.44 -6.03 -19.54
N ILE A 378 -5.80 -5.49 -18.37
CA ILE A 378 -6.94 -4.55 -18.23
C ILE A 378 -6.75 -3.28 -19.05
N ALA A 379 -5.52 -2.80 -19.26
CA ALA A 379 -5.25 -1.57 -19.99
C ALA A 379 -5.75 -1.61 -21.44
N ASP A 380 -5.82 -2.76 -22.08
CA ASP A 380 -6.29 -2.91 -23.46
C ASP A 380 -7.80 -2.68 -23.57
N PHE A 381 -8.59 -3.11 -22.58
CA PHE A 381 -10.00 -2.73 -22.49
C PHE A 381 -10.19 -1.23 -22.25
N LEU A 382 -9.47 -0.65 -21.28
CA LEU A 382 -9.61 0.77 -20.93
C LEU A 382 -9.28 1.68 -22.12
N THR A 383 -8.30 1.29 -22.94
CA THR A 383 -7.91 2.01 -24.17
C THR A 383 -8.78 1.69 -25.38
N GLY A 384 -9.78 0.80 -25.23
CA GLY A 384 -10.73 0.46 -26.31
C GLY A 384 -10.19 -0.48 -27.38
N LYS A 385 -9.10 -1.21 -27.11
CA LYS A 385 -8.53 -2.20 -28.04
C LYS A 385 -9.31 -3.52 -28.03
N GLU A 386 -9.94 -3.86 -26.91
CA GLU A 386 -10.66 -5.11 -26.70
C GLU A 386 -12.01 -4.90 -26.04
N SER A 387 -12.90 -5.91 -26.14
CA SER A 387 -14.12 -5.96 -25.33
C SER A 387 -13.82 -6.43 -23.89
N ALA A 388 -14.75 -6.17 -22.97
CA ALA A 388 -14.63 -6.62 -21.60
C ALA A 388 -14.52 -8.15 -21.49
N GLU A 389 -15.35 -8.88 -22.27
CA GLU A 389 -15.34 -10.35 -22.29
C GLU A 389 -14.03 -10.91 -22.83
N GLN A 390 -13.44 -10.28 -23.88
CA GLN A 390 -12.15 -10.69 -24.42
C GLN A 390 -11.06 -10.49 -23.39
N THR A 391 -10.97 -9.30 -22.80
CA THR A 391 -10.00 -8.99 -21.74
C THR A 391 -10.08 -9.97 -20.56
N LEU A 392 -11.30 -10.28 -20.08
CA LEU A 392 -11.49 -11.26 -18.99
C LEU A 392 -11.05 -12.67 -19.42
N SER A 393 -11.33 -13.06 -20.68
CA SER A 393 -10.88 -14.34 -21.23
C SER A 393 -9.35 -14.42 -21.26
N ASP A 394 -8.68 -13.35 -21.68
CA ASP A 394 -7.22 -13.29 -21.76
C ASP A 394 -6.56 -13.30 -20.38
N ILE A 395 -7.16 -12.61 -19.39
CA ILE A 395 -6.74 -12.70 -18.01
C ILE A 395 -6.84 -14.13 -17.48
N GLU A 396 -7.96 -14.83 -17.69
CA GLU A 396 -8.13 -16.24 -17.25
C GLU A 396 -7.15 -17.18 -17.96
N ALA A 397 -6.86 -16.94 -19.23
CA ALA A 397 -5.87 -17.72 -19.98
C ALA A 397 -4.44 -17.47 -19.47
N ALA A 398 -4.05 -16.21 -19.25
CA ALA A 398 -2.74 -15.85 -18.71
C ALA A 398 -2.52 -16.43 -17.30
N TYR A 399 -3.52 -16.30 -16.41
CA TYR A 399 -3.49 -16.93 -15.09
C TYR A 399 -3.31 -18.45 -15.19
N THR A 400 -4.10 -19.12 -16.06
CA THR A 400 -4.07 -20.58 -16.20
C THR A 400 -2.71 -21.07 -16.74
N ALA A 401 -2.10 -20.32 -17.67
CA ALA A 401 -0.76 -20.61 -18.16
C ALA A 401 0.28 -20.51 -17.04
N ALA A 402 0.28 -19.38 -16.31
CA ALA A 402 1.21 -19.15 -15.18
C ALA A 402 1.05 -20.18 -14.05
N ALA A 403 -0.19 -20.60 -13.75
CA ALA A 403 -0.45 -21.60 -12.72
C ALA A 403 0.07 -23.00 -13.12
N LYS A 404 0.03 -23.34 -14.41
CA LYS A 404 0.59 -24.62 -14.92
C LYS A 404 2.12 -24.66 -14.90
N GLU A 405 2.78 -23.53 -15.03
CA GLU A 405 4.26 -23.45 -14.99
C GLU A 405 4.80 -23.62 -13.56
N LYS A 406 3.98 -23.32 -12.56
CA LYS A 406 4.38 -23.38 -11.14
C LYS A 406 4.00 -24.68 -10.43
N GLY A 407 3.23 -25.53 -11.02
CA GLY A 407 2.92 -26.78 -10.38
C GLY A 407 1.97 -27.69 -10.74
#